data_1eff5e76139cb8dfd851942b63331b7d
#
_entry.id   1eff5e76139cb8dfd851942b63331b7d
#
_cell.length_a   1.000
_cell.length_b   1.000
_cell.length_c   1.000
_cell.angle_alpha   90.00
_cell.angle_beta   90.00
_cell.angle_gamma   90.00
#
_symmetry.space_group_name_H-M   'P 1'
#
loop_
_entity.id
_entity.type
_entity.pdbx_description
1 polymer ?
#
loop_
_entity_poly.entity_id
_entity_poly.type
_entity_poly.pdbx_seq_one_letter_code
_entity_poly.pdbx_strand_id
1 'polypeptide(L)'
;MKNLLITLGVALAVCVSAFAVFFAINDEPTLHRAAQEKDAMAWLRAEFHLDETQFAAIKKVHDEYGVVCAGHCAAIVAARARTAPPAEIAVLEKNCVEAMTAHFQRVAALMPAREGERYLATVLQ
;
A
#
# COMPACT_ATOMS: atom_id res chain seq x y z
N MET A 1 49.51 -10.70 -2.36
CA MET A 1 48.38 -11.31 -1.57
C MET A 1 48.02 -10.45 -0.35
N LYS A 2 49.00 -10.04 0.49
CA LYS A 2 48.69 -9.24 1.70
C LYS A 2 47.96 -7.93 1.44
N ASN A 3 48.38 -7.17 0.43
CA ASN A 3 47.74 -5.89 0.04
C ASN A 3 46.34 -6.10 -0.51
N LEU A 4 46.09 -7.18 -1.25
CA LEU A 4 44.77 -7.53 -1.77
C LEU A 4 43.77 -7.81 -0.63
N LEU A 5 44.21 -8.56 0.40
CA LEU A 5 43.38 -8.87 1.57
C LEU A 5 43.05 -7.60 2.37
N ILE A 6 44.00 -6.70 2.51
CA ILE A 6 43.79 -5.41 3.18
C ILE A 6 42.77 -4.56 2.39
N THR A 7 42.94 -4.44 1.09
CA THR A 7 42.02 -3.68 0.23
C THR A 7 40.60 -4.27 0.28
N LEU A 8 40.48 -5.60 0.24
CA LEU A 8 39.19 -6.28 0.34
C LEU A 8 38.53 -6.05 1.70
N GLY A 9 39.31 -6.11 2.79
CA GLY A 9 38.82 -5.85 4.15
C GLY A 9 38.32 -4.41 4.32
N VAL A 10 39.05 -3.42 3.78
CA VAL A 10 38.64 -2.01 3.83
C VAL A 10 37.37 -1.80 3.00
N ALA A 11 37.31 -2.35 1.78
CA ALA A 11 36.12 -2.25 0.93
C ALA A 11 34.88 -2.85 1.62
N LEU A 12 35.02 -4.03 2.23
CA LEU A 12 33.93 -4.66 2.98
C LEU A 12 33.48 -3.81 4.17
N ALA A 13 34.42 -3.26 4.94
CA ALA A 13 34.11 -2.40 6.08
C ALA A 13 33.34 -1.14 5.65
N VAL A 14 33.74 -0.51 4.54
CA VAL A 14 33.02 0.66 3.98
C VAL A 14 31.62 0.29 3.53
N CYS A 15 31.44 -0.84 2.83
CA CYS A 15 30.14 -1.31 2.39
C CYS A 15 29.21 -1.61 3.57
N VAL A 16 29.70 -2.29 4.59
CA VAL A 16 28.91 -2.60 5.81
C VAL A 16 28.53 -1.33 6.56
N SER A 17 29.46 -0.38 6.70
CA SER A 17 29.19 0.90 7.36
C SER A 17 28.17 1.73 6.58
N ALA A 18 28.31 1.83 5.26
CA ALA A 18 27.37 2.53 4.40
C ALA A 18 25.95 1.90 4.46
N PHE A 19 25.89 0.57 4.43
CA PHE A 19 24.62 -0.16 4.58
C PHE A 19 23.99 0.08 5.95
N ALA A 20 24.76 0.02 7.04
CA ALA A 20 24.26 0.24 8.39
C ALA A 20 23.71 1.68 8.58
N VAL A 21 24.43 2.67 8.05
CA VAL A 21 23.99 4.08 8.08
C VAL A 21 22.71 4.27 7.23
N PHE A 22 22.69 3.72 6.01
CA PHE A 22 21.51 3.78 5.15
C PHE A 22 20.30 3.14 5.83
N PHE A 23 20.48 1.96 6.41
CA PHE A 23 19.41 1.25 7.12
C PHE A 23 18.90 2.04 8.33
N ALA A 24 19.82 2.58 9.15
CA ALA A 24 19.44 3.36 10.33
C ALA A 24 18.72 4.68 10.02
N ILE A 25 19.03 5.30 8.87
CA ILE A 25 18.36 6.55 8.43
C ILE A 25 16.98 6.27 7.81
N ASN A 26 16.84 5.12 7.13
CA ASN A 26 15.61 4.76 6.41
C ASN A 26 14.72 3.77 7.20
N ASP A 27 15.14 3.33 8.38
CA ASP A 27 14.33 2.48 9.23
C ASP A 27 13.23 3.30 9.90
N GLU A 28 11.99 3.06 9.47
CA GLU A 28 10.80 3.72 10.02
C GLU A 28 10.04 2.73 10.93
N PRO A 29 10.24 2.80 12.26
CA PRO A 29 9.64 1.84 13.21
C PRO A 29 8.10 1.81 13.13
N THR A 30 7.49 2.92 12.73
CA THR A 30 6.03 3.04 12.56
C THR A 30 5.53 2.19 11.40
N LEU A 31 6.25 2.16 10.27
CA LEU A 31 5.93 1.32 9.12
C LEU A 31 6.06 -0.17 9.46
N HIS A 32 7.14 -0.55 10.14
CA HIS A 32 7.34 -1.94 10.59
C HIS A 32 6.22 -2.41 11.52
N ARG A 33 5.81 -1.56 12.46
CA ARG A 33 4.71 -1.87 13.37
C ARG A 33 3.40 -2.01 12.64
N ALA A 34 3.04 -1.06 11.77
CA ALA A 34 1.83 -1.11 10.97
C ALA A 34 1.75 -2.36 10.08
N ALA A 35 2.88 -2.76 9.48
CA ALA A 35 2.97 -3.97 8.68
C ALA A 35 2.80 -5.24 9.52
N GLN A 36 3.36 -5.28 10.74
CA GLN A 36 3.20 -6.41 11.66
C GLN A 36 1.77 -6.54 12.18
N GLU A 37 1.13 -5.43 12.49
CA GLU A 37 -0.26 -5.39 12.96
C GLU A 37 -1.27 -5.59 11.83
N LYS A 38 -0.81 -5.63 10.57
CA LYS A 38 -1.66 -5.67 9.36
C LYS A 38 -2.68 -4.53 9.31
N ASP A 39 -2.33 -3.41 9.89
CA ASP A 39 -3.15 -2.20 9.88
C ASP A 39 -2.84 -1.35 8.64
N ALA A 40 -3.64 -1.53 7.61
CA ALA A 40 -3.49 -0.81 6.36
C ALA A 40 -3.62 0.72 6.52
N MET A 41 -4.43 1.19 7.48
CA MET A 41 -4.60 2.62 7.71
C MET A 41 -3.41 3.22 8.46
N ALA A 42 -2.86 2.50 9.45
CA ALA A 42 -1.64 2.93 10.13
C ALA A 42 -0.44 2.94 9.17
N TRP A 43 -0.33 1.93 8.30
CA TRP A 43 0.67 1.91 7.24
C TRP A 43 0.52 3.11 6.29
N LEU A 44 -0.68 3.38 5.81
CA LEU A 44 -0.95 4.49 4.89
C LEU A 44 -0.55 5.84 5.51
N ARG A 45 -0.89 6.04 6.78
CA ARG A 45 -0.54 7.25 7.52
C ARG A 45 0.97 7.46 7.62
N ALA A 46 1.70 6.40 7.96
CA ALA A 46 3.15 6.45 8.09
C ALA A 46 3.86 6.63 6.74
N GLU A 47 3.48 5.83 5.72
CA GLU A 47 4.12 5.83 4.41
C GLU A 47 3.96 7.17 3.67
N PHE A 48 2.78 7.80 3.77
CA PHE A 48 2.46 9.06 3.08
C PHE A 48 2.52 10.28 3.99
N HIS A 49 3.03 10.14 5.22
CA HIS A 49 3.22 11.23 6.20
C HIS A 49 1.96 12.08 6.38
N LEU A 50 0.79 11.42 6.46
CA LEU A 50 -0.50 12.09 6.55
C LEU A 50 -0.65 12.82 7.88
N ASP A 51 -1.03 14.08 7.82
CA ASP A 51 -1.44 14.83 9.00
C ASP A 51 -2.79 14.31 9.55
N GLU A 52 -3.19 14.80 10.71
CA GLU A 52 -4.40 14.34 11.39
C GLU A 52 -5.67 14.58 10.55
N THR A 53 -5.74 15.73 9.87
CA THR A 53 -6.88 16.11 9.05
C THR A 53 -7.00 15.23 7.81
N GLN A 54 -5.87 15.04 7.12
CA GLN A 54 -5.79 14.16 5.95
C GLN A 54 -6.14 12.72 6.32
N PHE A 55 -5.56 12.22 7.41
CA PHE A 55 -5.82 10.87 7.88
C PHE A 55 -7.30 10.66 8.22
N ALA A 56 -7.92 11.59 8.94
CA ALA A 56 -9.35 11.50 9.29
C ALA A 56 -10.24 11.52 8.04
N ALA A 57 -9.94 12.38 7.06
CA ALA A 57 -10.68 12.44 5.81
C ALA A 57 -10.55 11.16 4.99
N ILE A 58 -9.33 10.62 4.86
CA ILE A 58 -9.06 9.38 4.14
C ILE A 58 -9.72 8.19 4.84
N LYS A 59 -9.62 8.12 6.18
CA LYS A 59 -10.26 7.07 6.96
C LYS A 59 -11.76 7.05 6.73
N LYS A 60 -12.42 8.20 6.73
CA LYS A 60 -13.86 8.29 6.44
C LYS A 60 -14.20 7.72 5.06
N VAL A 61 -13.47 8.12 4.02
CA VAL A 61 -13.66 7.61 2.64
C VAL A 61 -13.41 6.10 2.57
N HIS A 62 -12.44 5.60 3.33
CA HIS A 62 -12.13 4.17 3.39
C HIS A 62 -13.23 3.37 4.10
N ASP A 63 -13.73 3.87 5.22
CA ASP A 63 -14.82 3.23 5.97
C ASP A 63 -16.12 3.18 5.12
N GLU A 64 -16.44 4.27 4.40
CA GLU A 64 -17.58 4.31 3.46
C GLU A 64 -17.42 3.27 2.34
N TYR A 65 -16.21 3.16 1.77
CA TYR A 65 -15.93 2.19 0.72
C TYR A 65 -15.98 0.74 1.23
N GLY A 66 -15.67 0.49 2.49
CA GLY A 66 -15.76 -0.84 3.10
C GLY A 66 -17.14 -1.47 2.92
N VAL A 67 -18.21 -0.69 3.04
CA VAL A 67 -19.59 -1.14 2.82
C VAL A 67 -19.83 -1.49 1.35
N VAL A 68 -19.35 -0.67 0.42
CA VAL A 68 -19.45 -0.90 -1.02
C VAL A 68 -18.69 -2.17 -1.42
N CYS A 69 -17.46 -2.30 -0.93
CA CYS A 69 -16.62 -3.48 -1.18
C CYS A 69 -17.28 -4.77 -0.67
N ALA A 70 -17.84 -4.76 0.53
CA ALA A 70 -18.57 -5.90 1.09
C ALA A 70 -19.76 -6.30 0.21
N GLY A 71 -20.50 -5.33 -0.32
CA GLY A 71 -21.62 -5.57 -1.25
C GLY A 71 -21.16 -6.24 -2.55
N HIS A 72 -20.09 -5.76 -3.18
CA HIS A 72 -19.54 -6.38 -4.38
C HIS A 72 -19.04 -7.80 -4.11
N CYS A 73 -18.31 -8.01 -3.01
CA CYS A 73 -17.85 -9.34 -2.61
C CYS A 73 -19.01 -10.31 -2.41
N ALA A 74 -20.05 -9.90 -1.70
CA ALA A 74 -21.24 -10.73 -1.47
C ALA A 74 -21.94 -11.11 -2.79
N ALA A 75 -22.09 -10.17 -3.71
CA ALA A 75 -22.70 -10.42 -5.02
C ALA A 75 -21.90 -11.43 -5.85
N ILE A 76 -20.57 -11.29 -5.90
CA ILE A 76 -19.68 -12.21 -6.64
C ILE A 76 -19.72 -13.61 -6.01
N VAL A 77 -19.64 -13.71 -4.68
CA VAL A 77 -19.72 -14.99 -3.96
C VAL A 77 -21.06 -15.68 -4.22
N ALA A 78 -22.18 -14.94 -4.13
CA ALA A 78 -23.50 -15.49 -4.40
C ALA A 78 -23.65 -15.96 -5.86
N ALA A 79 -23.13 -15.20 -6.84
CA ALA A 79 -23.15 -15.59 -8.25
C ALA A 79 -22.35 -16.89 -8.47
N ARG A 80 -21.17 -17.00 -7.89
CA ARG A 80 -20.34 -18.23 -7.97
C ARG A 80 -21.01 -19.42 -7.29
N ALA A 81 -21.61 -19.23 -6.12
CA ALA A 81 -22.30 -20.30 -5.38
C ALA A 81 -23.49 -20.90 -6.15
N ARG A 82 -24.21 -20.09 -6.93
CA ARG A 82 -25.33 -20.56 -7.80
C ARG A 82 -24.89 -20.98 -9.21
N THR A 83 -23.60 -21.06 -9.45
CA THR A 83 -23.03 -21.43 -10.75
C THR A 83 -23.53 -20.52 -11.89
N ALA A 84 -23.52 -19.21 -11.63
CA ALA A 84 -23.93 -18.20 -12.62
C ALA A 84 -23.09 -18.26 -13.90
N PRO A 85 -23.61 -17.82 -15.05
CA PRO A 85 -22.86 -17.76 -16.29
C PRO A 85 -21.55 -16.94 -16.13
N PRO A 86 -20.44 -17.35 -16.76
CA PRO A 86 -19.17 -16.62 -16.68
C PRO A 86 -19.28 -15.13 -17.06
N ALA A 87 -20.12 -14.81 -18.02
CA ALA A 87 -20.35 -13.43 -18.44
C ALA A 87 -20.98 -12.56 -17.33
N GLU A 88 -21.85 -13.12 -16.52
CA GLU A 88 -22.44 -12.41 -15.37
C GLU A 88 -21.40 -12.17 -14.29
N ILE A 89 -20.60 -13.17 -13.98
CA ILE A 89 -19.50 -13.04 -13.00
C ILE A 89 -18.50 -11.97 -13.46
N ALA A 90 -18.12 -11.98 -14.73
CA ALA A 90 -17.21 -10.99 -15.31
C ALA A 90 -17.74 -9.55 -15.18
N VAL A 91 -19.04 -9.32 -15.33
CA VAL A 91 -19.67 -8.00 -15.14
C VAL A 91 -19.56 -7.57 -13.67
N LEU A 92 -19.84 -8.48 -12.72
CA LEU A 92 -19.75 -8.18 -11.29
C LEU A 92 -18.30 -7.87 -10.87
N GLU A 93 -17.33 -8.63 -11.38
CA GLU A 93 -15.91 -8.40 -11.13
C GLU A 93 -15.44 -7.07 -11.71
N LYS A 94 -15.87 -6.73 -12.95
CA LYS A 94 -15.57 -5.44 -13.55
C LYS A 94 -16.10 -4.28 -12.71
N ASN A 95 -17.36 -4.35 -12.28
CA ASN A 95 -17.96 -3.33 -11.43
C ASN A 95 -17.21 -3.16 -10.10
N CYS A 96 -16.74 -4.27 -9.51
CA CYS A 96 -15.92 -4.25 -8.30
C CYS A 96 -14.59 -3.51 -8.55
N VAL A 97 -13.90 -3.82 -9.64
CA VAL A 97 -12.62 -3.17 -10.01
C VAL A 97 -12.81 -1.68 -10.28
N GLU A 98 -13.88 -1.29 -10.97
CA GLU A 98 -14.20 0.11 -11.25
C GLU A 98 -14.48 0.87 -9.95
N ALA A 99 -15.26 0.31 -9.03
CA ALA A 99 -15.55 0.90 -7.73
C ALA A 99 -14.27 1.04 -6.88
N MET A 100 -13.39 0.05 -6.89
CA MET A 100 -12.10 0.07 -6.20
C MET A 100 -11.18 1.15 -6.78
N THR A 101 -11.08 1.24 -8.10
CA THR A 101 -10.29 2.27 -8.77
C THR A 101 -10.79 3.67 -8.45
N ALA A 102 -12.09 3.88 -8.47
CA ALA A 102 -12.70 5.16 -8.08
C ALA A 102 -12.42 5.51 -6.61
N HIS A 103 -12.44 4.51 -5.71
CA HIS A 103 -12.06 4.70 -4.32
C HIS A 103 -10.60 5.17 -4.19
N PHE A 104 -9.66 4.51 -4.86
CA PHE A 104 -8.24 4.90 -4.82
C PHE A 104 -8.03 6.33 -5.35
N GLN A 105 -8.72 6.71 -6.41
CA GLN A 105 -8.66 8.08 -6.93
C GLN A 105 -9.20 9.11 -5.91
N ARG A 106 -10.27 8.79 -5.18
CA ARG A 106 -10.79 9.65 -4.10
C ARG A 106 -9.79 9.79 -2.96
N VAL A 107 -9.13 8.72 -2.55
CA VAL A 107 -8.07 8.75 -1.53
C VAL A 107 -6.91 9.61 -1.99
N ALA A 108 -6.41 9.41 -3.21
CA ALA A 108 -5.33 10.19 -3.79
C ALA A 108 -5.63 11.70 -3.82
N ALA A 109 -6.88 12.07 -4.13
CA ALA A 109 -7.31 13.46 -4.18
C ALA A 109 -7.30 14.17 -2.80
N LEU A 110 -7.25 13.42 -1.70
CA LEU A 110 -7.13 13.96 -0.34
C LEU A 110 -5.67 14.13 0.11
N MET A 111 -4.71 13.72 -0.70
CA MET A 111 -3.28 13.86 -0.47
C MET A 111 -2.71 15.06 -1.25
N PRO A 112 -1.52 15.58 -0.89
CA PRO A 112 -0.76 16.45 -1.77
C PRO A 112 -0.53 15.78 -3.13
N ALA A 113 -0.55 16.54 -4.21
CA ALA A 113 -0.55 16.01 -5.59
C ALA A 113 0.54 14.94 -5.83
N ARG A 114 1.77 15.21 -5.41
CA ARG A 114 2.90 14.27 -5.55
C ARG A 114 2.68 12.95 -4.78
N GLU A 115 2.14 13.05 -3.57
CA GLU A 115 1.87 11.88 -2.73
C GLU A 115 0.67 11.07 -3.27
N GLY A 116 -0.36 11.75 -3.77
CA GLY A 116 -1.48 11.11 -4.44
C GLY A 116 -1.07 10.35 -5.69
N GLU A 117 -0.17 10.90 -6.53
CA GLU A 117 0.40 10.21 -7.68
C GLU A 117 1.20 8.97 -7.25
N ARG A 118 2.05 9.11 -6.21
CA ARG A 118 2.82 7.99 -5.66
C ARG A 118 1.92 6.89 -5.10
N TYR A 119 0.86 7.28 -4.40
CA TYR A 119 -0.15 6.34 -3.89
C TYR A 119 -0.81 5.56 -5.02
N LEU A 120 -1.31 6.23 -6.07
CA LEU A 120 -1.94 5.56 -7.22
C LEU A 120 -0.97 4.63 -7.94
N ALA A 121 0.30 5.04 -8.10
CA ALA A 121 1.33 4.18 -8.68
C ALA A 121 1.60 2.92 -7.83
N THR A 122 1.37 2.97 -6.52
CA THR A 122 1.56 1.83 -5.62
C THR A 122 0.36 0.87 -5.64
N VAL A 123 -0.87 1.38 -5.69
CA VAL A 123 -2.08 0.55 -5.51
C VAL A 123 -2.70 0.06 -6.83
N LEU A 124 -2.32 0.63 -7.97
CA LEU A 124 -2.85 0.27 -9.30
C LEU A 124 -1.86 -0.57 -10.16
N GLN A 125 -0.87 -1.20 -9.54
CA GLN A 125 0.09 -2.08 -10.23
C GLN A 125 -0.48 -3.46 -10.53
#